data_5ee4554be0abce79a89ddb67ee4b256f
#
_entry.id   5ee4554be0abce79a89ddb67ee4b256f
#
_cell.length_a   1.000
_cell.length_b   1.000
_cell.length_c   1.000
_cell.angle_alpha   90.00
_cell.angle_beta   90.00
_cell.angle_gamma   90.00
#
_symmetry.space_group_name_H-M   'P 1'
#
loop_
_entity.id
_entity.type
_entity.pdbx_description
1 polymer ?
#
loop_
_entity_poly.entity_id
_entity_poly.type
_entity_poly.pdbx_seq_one_letter_code
_entity_poly.pdbx_strand_id
1 'polypeptide(L)'
;LAPGRIGVTPGPAMAGADRIEITIDGRGGHGAHPHAAVDPVLVAGHMITAAQSIVSRNVSPIDTAVVSLCAMQAGNPGAMSVIPARATLVGTGRTFRPATQDLIEGRLHELVGSIAAAFGARATLKYERIYPATINHERETAFAADVAESLVGADNVVRNLDPSMGSEDFSFMLRERPGASAGQLCSAKTASAGKRSNSPSSIIALAPA
;
A
#
# COMPACT_ATOMS: atom_id res chain seq x y z
N LEU A 1 -11.74 -4.81 15.87
CA LEU A 1 -12.77 -5.60 16.57
C LEU A 1 -12.19 -6.20 17.85
N ALA A 2 -12.99 -6.39 18.89
CA ALA A 2 -12.62 -7.16 20.06
C ALA A 2 -12.52 -8.66 19.72
N PRO A 3 -11.73 -9.46 20.45
CA PRO A 3 -11.69 -10.90 20.27
C PRO A 3 -13.09 -11.52 20.39
N GLY A 4 -13.41 -12.49 19.55
CA GLY A 4 -14.72 -13.13 19.50
C GLY A 4 -15.78 -12.42 18.66
N ARG A 5 -15.46 -11.26 18.06
CA ARG A 5 -16.34 -10.55 17.12
C ARG A 5 -15.91 -10.78 15.68
N ILE A 6 -16.88 -10.89 14.79
CA ILE A 6 -16.69 -11.06 13.35
C ILE A 6 -17.19 -9.79 12.64
N GLY A 7 -16.42 -9.26 11.71
CA GLY A 7 -16.82 -8.13 10.89
C GLY A 7 -16.98 -8.56 9.44
N VAL A 8 -18.04 -8.09 8.80
CA VAL A 8 -18.31 -8.27 7.38
C VAL A 8 -18.76 -6.95 6.77
N THR A 9 -18.44 -6.71 5.51
CA THR A 9 -18.91 -5.53 4.78
C THR A 9 -19.12 -5.89 3.31
N PRO A 10 -20.24 -5.50 2.70
CA PRO A 10 -20.43 -5.63 1.26
C PRO A 10 -19.57 -4.58 0.53
N GLY A 11 -19.18 -4.88 -0.71
CA GLY A 11 -18.35 -4.00 -1.51
C GLY A 11 -16.88 -3.98 -1.06
N PRO A 12 -16.18 -2.84 -1.15
CA PRO A 12 -14.75 -2.74 -0.82
C PRO A 12 -14.49 -3.04 0.66
N ALA A 13 -13.82 -4.16 0.94
CA ALA A 13 -13.47 -4.60 2.29
C ALA A 13 -11.99 -4.35 2.62
N MET A 14 -11.08 -4.60 1.66
CA MET A 14 -9.66 -4.37 1.85
C MET A 14 -9.06 -3.74 0.60
N ALA A 15 -8.08 -2.85 0.79
CA ALA A 15 -7.42 -2.14 -0.31
C ALA A 15 -6.58 -3.08 -1.18
N GLY A 16 -6.39 -2.69 -2.44
CA GLY A 16 -5.33 -3.22 -3.27
C GLY A 16 -3.95 -2.84 -2.75
N ALA A 17 -2.94 -3.57 -3.15
CA ALA A 17 -1.56 -3.32 -2.76
C ALA A 17 -0.64 -3.26 -3.97
N ASP A 18 0.16 -2.20 -4.01
CA ASP A 18 1.17 -1.99 -5.03
C ASP A 18 2.55 -1.80 -4.38
N ARG A 19 3.58 -2.26 -5.05
CA ARG A 19 4.98 -2.00 -4.73
C ARG A 19 5.49 -0.87 -5.62
N ILE A 20 6.13 0.09 -5.00
CA ILE A 20 6.78 1.21 -5.65
C ILE A 20 8.28 1.09 -5.39
N GLU A 21 9.09 1.06 -6.45
CA GLU A 21 10.54 1.08 -6.36
C GLU A 21 11.08 2.11 -7.34
N ILE A 22 11.83 3.09 -6.83
CA ILE A 22 12.41 4.17 -7.62
C ILE A 22 13.92 4.07 -7.49
N THR A 23 14.60 3.89 -8.61
CA THR A 23 16.07 3.95 -8.69
C THR A 23 16.47 5.30 -9.29
N ILE A 24 17.35 6.03 -8.61
CA ILE A 24 17.83 7.33 -9.00
C ILE A 24 19.33 7.21 -9.29
N ASP A 25 19.70 7.45 -10.53
CA ASP A 25 21.09 7.46 -10.98
C ASP A 25 21.57 8.91 -11.13
N GLY A 26 22.51 9.29 -10.28
CA GLY A 26 23.19 10.56 -10.32
C GLY A 26 24.63 10.44 -10.82
N ARG A 27 25.48 11.32 -10.33
CA ARG A 27 26.91 11.27 -10.52
C ARG A 27 27.58 11.53 -9.18
N GLY A 28 28.20 10.47 -8.61
CA GLY A 28 28.92 10.56 -7.34
C GLY A 28 30.07 11.56 -7.36
N GLY A 29 30.50 12.01 -6.17
CA GLY A 29 31.55 12.97 -6.05
C GLY A 29 31.98 13.22 -4.61
N HIS A 30 32.86 14.21 -4.43
CA HIS A 30 33.28 14.64 -3.11
C HIS A 30 32.31 15.72 -2.58
N GLY A 31 31.84 15.59 -1.34
CA GLY A 31 30.87 16.50 -0.74
C GLY A 31 31.30 17.97 -0.70
N ALA A 32 32.62 18.27 -0.72
CA ALA A 32 33.14 19.63 -0.83
C ALA A 32 33.12 20.19 -2.25
N HIS A 33 32.84 19.36 -3.28
CA HIS A 33 32.78 19.77 -4.69
C HIS A 33 31.42 19.37 -5.31
N PRO A 34 30.27 19.81 -4.73
CA PRO A 34 28.95 19.40 -5.18
C PRO A 34 28.62 19.84 -6.61
N HIS A 35 29.23 20.91 -7.08
CA HIS A 35 29.10 21.40 -8.47
C HIS A 35 29.64 20.42 -9.53
N ALA A 36 30.49 19.48 -9.14
CA ALA A 36 31.03 18.46 -10.03
C ALA A 36 30.24 17.14 -9.96
N ALA A 37 29.19 17.06 -9.11
CA ALA A 37 28.37 15.88 -8.90
C ALA A 37 26.91 16.11 -9.35
N VAL A 38 26.14 15.04 -9.37
CA VAL A 38 24.67 15.07 -9.42
C VAL A 38 24.19 14.22 -8.24
N ASP A 39 23.71 14.86 -7.19
CA ASP A 39 23.44 14.22 -5.90
C ASP A 39 22.08 13.49 -5.88
N PRO A 40 22.06 12.15 -5.95
CA PRO A 40 20.81 11.40 -5.92
C PRO A 40 20.11 11.42 -4.54
N VAL A 41 20.82 11.78 -3.46
CA VAL A 41 20.21 11.93 -2.11
C VAL A 41 19.31 13.14 -2.08
N LEU A 42 19.80 14.28 -2.63
CA LEU A 42 18.99 15.49 -2.79
C LEU A 42 17.76 15.23 -3.64
N VAL A 43 17.94 14.57 -4.79
CA VAL A 43 16.84 14.22 -5.71
C VAL A 43 15.81 13.32 -5.02
N ALA A 44 16.25 12.31 -4.26
CA ALA A 44 15.37 11.44 -3.48
C ALA A 44 14.52 12.21 -2.47
N GLY A 45 15.10 13.17 -1.76
CA GLY A 45 14.37 14.04 -0.83
C GLY A 45 13.23 14.81 -1.51
N HIS A 46 13.51 15.39 -2.68
CA HIS A 46 12.48 16.07 -3.49
C HIS A 46 11.40 15.11 -3.98
N MET A 47 11.75 13.90 -4.42
CA MET A 47 10.80 12.89 -4.87
C MET A 47 9.87 12.45 -3.72
N ILE A 48 10.42 12.19 -2.53
CA ILE A 48 9.63 11.82 -1.35
C ILE A 48 8.58 12.88 -1.03
N THR A 49 8.99 14.14 -1.01
CA THR A 49 8.10 15.27 -0.72
C THR A 49 7.03 15.45 -1.81
N ALA A 50 7.45 15.43 -3.07
CA ALA A 50 6.54 15.63 -4.21
C ALA A 50 5.53 14.49 -4.35
N ALA A 51 5.89 13.25 -4.07
CA ALA A 51 4.99 12.10 -4.13
C ALA A 51 3.76 12.27 -3.21
N GLN A 52 3.88 13.02 -2.10
CA GLN A 52 2.75 13.31 -1.22
C GLN A 52 1.67 14.17 -1.89
N SER A 53 2.04 14.94 -2.92
CA SER A 53 1.10 15.76 -3.68
C SER A 53 0.12 14.91 -4.50
N ILE A 54 0.44 13.69 -4.85
CA ILE A 54 -0.43 12.82 -5.62
C ILE A 54 -1.73 12.57 -4.86
N VAL A 55 -1.65 12.12 -3.62
CA VAL A 55 -2.84 11.88 -2.80
C VAL A 55 -3.53 13.20 -2.43
N SER A 56 -2.76 14.20 -2.02
CA SER A 56 -3.34 15.44 -1.50
C SER A 56 -3.85 16.42 -2.58
N ARG A 57 -3.50 16.25 -3.87
CA ARG A 57 -3.82 17.19 -4.95
C ARG A 57 -4.33 16.56 -6.24
N ASN A 58 -4.16 15.26 -6.44
CA ASN A 58 -4.61 14.61 -7.67
C ASN A 58 -5.73 13.57 -7.43
N VAL A 59 -5.70 12.87 -6.29
CA VAL A 59 -6.77 11.94 -5.92
C VAL A 59 -7.98 12.74 -5.44
N SER A 60 -9.18 12.32 -5.86
CA SER A 60 -10.44 12.91 -5.39
C SER A 60 -10.54 12.83 -3.86
N PRO A 61 -10.96 13.91 -3.16
CA PRO A 61 -11.10 13.91 -1.70
C PRO A 61 -12.05 12.84 -1.15
N ILE A 62 -12.97 12.33 -1.97
CA ILE A 62 -13.90 11.25 -1.60
C ILE A 62 -13.34 9.86 -1.91
N ASP A 63 -12.20 9.77 -2.58
CA ASP A 63 -11.51 8.50 -2.84
C ASP A 63 -10.42 8.27 -1.79
N THR A 64 -10.37 7.05 -1.29
CA THR A 64 -9.33 6.67 -0.32
C THR A 64 -8.12 6.10 -1.05
N ALA A 65 -6.96 6.70 -0.79
CA ALA A 65 -5.68 6.23 -1.33
C ALA A 65 -4.52 6.50 -0.38
N VAL A 66 -3.49 5.66 -0.46
CA VAL A 66 -2.21 5.86 0.24
C VAL A 66 -1.07 5.72 -0.77
N VAL A 67 -0.11 6.63 -0.70
CA VAL A 67 1.21 6.52 -1.33
C VAL A 67 2.24 6.77 -0.25
N SER A 68 3.01 5.75 0.09
CA SER A 68 4.05 5.84 1.14
C SER A 68 5.37 5.33 0.61
N LEU A 69 6.38 6.19 0.59
CA LEU A 69 7.78 5.80 0.36
C LEU A 69 8.40 5.51 1.73
N CYS A 70 8.54 4.24 2.04
CA CYS A 70 8.81 3.75 3.41
C CYS A 70 10.29 3.52 3.69
N ALA A 71 11.12 3.39 2.65
CA ALA A 71 12.55 3.15 2.80
C ALA A 71 13.35 3.92 1.75
N MET A 72 14.52 4.37 2.15
CA MET A 72 15.52 4.99 1.29
C MET A 72 16.88 4.35 1.57
N GLN A 73 17.61 4.02 0.51
CA GLN A 73 18.99 3.56 0.58
C GLN A 73 19.87 4.40 -0.32
N ALA A 74 20.90 5.04 0.25
CA ALA A 74 21.87 5.84 -0.48
C ALA A 74 23.15 6.00 0.35
N GLY A 75 24.31 6.00 -0.32
CA GLY A 75 25.61 6.27 0.30
C GLY A 75 26.02 5.28 1.38
N ASN A 76 27.08 5.68 2.09
CA ASN A 76 27.63 4.97 3.25
C ASN A 76 27.76 5.96 4.41
N PRO A 77 27.09 5.74 5.57
CA PRO A 77 27.20 6.64 6.73
C PRO A 77 28.64 6.82 7.24
N GLY A 78 29.53 5.84 7.04
CA GLY A 78 30.95 5.94 7.40
C GLY A 78 31.78 6.82 6.46
N ALA A 79 31.23 7.21 5.30
CA ALA A 79 31.92 8.03 4.29
C ALA A 79 31.26 9.42 4.16
N MET A 80 31.33 10.22 5.20
CA MET A 80 30.60 11.49 5.35
C MET A 80 30.86 12.52 4.23
N SER A 81 31.95 12.41 3.51
CA SER A 81 32.32 13.34 2.43
C SER A 81 32.10 12.78 1.03
N VAL A 82 31.40 11.65 0.89
CA VAL A 82 31.16 10.99 -0.40
C VAL A 82 29.70 11.11 -0.81
N ILE A 83 29.45 11.82 -1.91
CA ILE A 83 28.15 11.82 -2.59
C ILE A 83 28.03 10.51 -3.35
N PRO A 84 27.01 9.67 -3.14
CA PRO A 84 26.85 8.41 -3.86
C PRO A 84 26.47 8.63 -5.33
N ALA A 85 26.65 7.62 -6.15
CA ALA A 85 26.22 7.66 -7.56
C ALA A 85 24.74 7.24 -7.72
N ARG A 86 24.15 6.58 -6.71
CA ARG A 86 22.78 6.03 -6.78
C ARG A 86 22.06 6.15 -5.45
N ALA A 87 20.74 6.35 -5.54
CA ALA A 87 19.80 6.19 -4.43
C ALA A 87 18.63 5.31 -4.86
N THR A 88 18.03 4.60 -3.91
CA THR A 88 16.83 3.79 -4.14
C THR A 88 15.76 4.14 -3.10
N LEU A 89 14.52 4.33 -3.55
CA LEU A 89 13.35 4.49 -2.71
C LEU A 89 12.45 3.29 -2.89
N VAL A 90 11.87 2.78 -1.79
CA VAL A 90 10.90 1.69 -1.83
C VAL A 90 9.66 2.10 -1.04
N GLY A 91 8.50 1.76 -1.58
CA GLY A 91 7.23 2.13 -0.97
C GLY A 91 6.06 1.27 -1.40
N THR A 92 4.87 1.72 -1.06
CA THR A 92 3.61 1.05 -1.38
C THR A 92 2.53 2.03 -1.79
N GLY A 93 1.68 1.60 -2.72
CA GLY A 93 0.39 2.20 -3.04
C GLY A 93 -0.75 1.36 -2.45
N ARG A 94 -1.83 2.03 -2.03
CA ARG A 94 -3.06 1.38 -1.56
C ARG A 94 -4.25 2.12 -2.14
N THR A 95 -5.16 1.39 -2.77
CA THR A 95 -6.37 1.95 -3.39
C THR A 95 -7.50 0.94 -3.36
N PHE A 96 -8.74 1.44 -3.48
CA PHE A 96 -9.93 0.58 -3.66
C PHE A 96 -10.41 0.54 -5.11
N ARG A 97 -10.07 1.55 -5.91
CA ARG A 97 -10.56 1.72 -7.28
C ARG A 97 -9.43 1.59 -8.30
N PRO A 98 -9.62 0.82 -9.38
CA PRO A 98 -8.63 0.72 -10.46
C PRO A 98 -8.27 2.09 -11.08
N ALA A 99 -9.26 2.96 -11.28
CA ALA A 99 -9.02 4.29 -11.84
C ALA A 99 -8.11 5.16 -10.95
N THR A 100 -8.24 5.06 -9.62
CA THR A 100 -7.36 5.76 -8.66
C THR A 100 -5.96 5.15 -8.67
N GLN A 101 -5.85 3.83 -8.83
CA GLN A 101 -4.56 3.13 -9.00
C GLN A 101 -3.85 3.59 -10.27
N ASP A 102 -4.56 3.63 -11.42
CA ASP A 102 -4.03 4.09 -12.70
C ASP A 102 -3.53 5.55 -12.63
N LEU A 103 -4.31 6.42 -11.97
CA LEU A 103 -3.92 7.82 -11.74
C LEU A 103 -2.63 7.91 -10.92
N ILE A 104 -2.52 7.17 -9.81
CA ILE A 104 -1.32 7.19 -8.95
C ILE A 104 -0.10 6.70 -9.72
N GLU A 105 -0.19 5.60 -10.44
CA GLU A 105 0.88 5.04 -11.25
C GLU A 105 1.35 6.05 -12.31
N GLY A 106 0.41 6.63 -13.06
CA GLY A 106 0.71 7.64 -14.08
C GLY A 106 1.39 8.88 -13.50
N ARG A 107 0.87 9.42 -12.39
CA ARG A 107 1.45 10.58 -11.71
C ARG A 107 2.83 10.31 -11.13
N LEU A 108 3.07 9.10 -10.60
CA LEU A 108 4.41 8.72 -10.13
C LEU A 108 5.41 8.68 -11.29
N HIS A 109 5.04 8.12 -12.44
CA HIS A 109 5.91 8.12 -13.62
C HIS A 109 6.30 9.54 -14.06
N GLU A 110 5.33 10.44 -14.13
CA GLU A 110 5.56 11.84 -14.50
C GLU A 110 6.46 12.57 -13.50
N LEU A 111 6.17 12.45 -12.19
CA LEU A 111 6.93 13.09 -11.13
C LEU A 111 8.37 12.59 -11.08
N VAL A 112 8.57 11.27 -11.11
CA VAL A 112 9.91 10.67 -11.03
C VAL A 112 10.78 11.13 -12.21
N GLY A 113 10.25 11.10 -13.42
CA GLY A 113 10.98 11.55 -14.61
C GLY A 113 11.31 13.05 -14.59
N SER A 114 10.30 13.87 -14.26
CA SER A 114 10.44 15.33 -14.26
C SER A 114 11.39 15.84 -13.19
N ILE A 115 11.29 15.31 -11.97
CA ILE A 115 12.18 15.71 -10.86
C ILE A 115 13.62 15.28 -11.16
N ALA A 116 13.84 14.04 -11.61
CA ALA A 116 15.17 13.60 -11.97
C ALA A 116 15.80 14.52 -13.03
N ALA A 117 15.08 14.81 -14.10
CA ALA A 117 15.52 15.70 -15.17
C ALA A 117 15.85 17.11 -14.67
N ALA A 118 15.02 17.69 -13.79
CA ALA A 118 15.23 19.02 -13.22
C ALA A 118 16.56 19.15 -12.45
N PHE A 119 17.05 18.04 -11.87
CA PHE A 119 18.32 18.00 -11.15
C PHE A 119 19.47 17.39 -11.96
N GLY A 120 19.26 17.11 -13.25
CA GLY A 120 20.29 16.49 -14.11
C GLY A 120 20.57 15.02 -13.81
N ALA A 121 19.70 14.37 -13.04
CA ALA A 121 19.75 12.93 -12.75
C ALA A 121 18.91 12.13 -13.76
N ARG A 122 18.99 10.80 -13.67
CA ARG A 122 18.06 9.87 -14.29
C ARG A 122 17.34 9.08 -13.21
N ALA A 123 16.06 8.75 -13.42
CA ALA A 123 15.38 7.85 -12.52
C ALA A 123 14.47 6.89 -13.28
N THR A 124 14.32 5.69 -12.70
CA THR A 124 13.41 4.66 -13.19
C THR A 124 12.44 4.31 -12.09
N LEU A 125 11.17 4.19 -12.45
CA LEU A 125 10.10 3.69 -11.58
C LEU A 125 9.76 2.27 -11.99
N LYS A 126 9.81 1.34 -11.04
CA LYS A 126 9.15 0.03 -11.13
C LYS A 126 7.90 0.09 -10.27
N TYR A 127 6.73 0.06 -10.91
CA TYR A 127 5.44 -0.03 -10.25
C TYR A 127 4.90 -1.43 -10.45
N GLU A 128 4.57 -2.12 -9.38
CA GLU A 128 4.17 -3.52 -9.41
C GLU A 128 2.86 -3.69 -8.64
N ARG A 129 1.78 -4.03 -9.37
CA ARG A 129 0.45 -4.28 -8.79
C ARG A 129 0.45 -5.68 -8.20
N ILE A 130 0.43 -5.80 -6.87
CA ILE A 130 0.56 -7.07 -6.16
C ILE A 130 -0.80 -7.71 -5.93
N TYR A 131 -1.72 -6.97 -5.30
CA TYR A 131 -3.07 -7.45 -5.01
C TYR A 131 -4.13 -6.45 -5.48
N PRO A 132 -5.20 -6.90 -6.14
CA PRO A 132 -6.37 -6.06 -6.33
C PRO A 132 -7.09 -5.78 -5.01
N ALA A 133 -8.01 -4.81 -5.00
CA ALA A 133 -8.87 -4.60 -3.86
C ALA A 133 -9.78 -5.82 -3.63
N THR A 134 -9.99 -6.17 -2.37
CA THR A 134 -10.95 -7.21 -1.96
C THR A 134 -12.34 -6.61 -1.97
N ILE A 135 -13.15 -6.99 -2.94
CA ILE A 135 -14.52 -6.51 -3.14
C ILE A 135 -15.48 -7.66 -2.85
N ASN A 136 -16.16 -7.57 -1.72
CA ASN A 136 -17.15 -8.57 -1.33
C ASN A 136 -18.44 -8.43 -2.12
N HIS A 137 -19.02 -9.55 -2.55
CA HIS A 137 -20.30 -9.57 -3.21
C HIS A 137 -21.43 -9.49 -2.18
N GLU A 138 -22.46 -8.72 -2.47
CA GLU A 138 -23.51 -8.35 -1.52
C GLU A 138 -24.26 -9.56 -0.95
N ARG A 139 -24.69 -10.48 -1.83
CA ARG A 139 -25.44 -11.68 -1.45
C ARG A 139 -24.61 -12.62 -0.56
N GLU A 140 -23.38 -12.86 -0.93
CA GLU A 140 -22.43 -13.73 -0.22
C GLU A 140 -22.03 -13.11 1.13
N THR A 141 -21.93 -11.78 1.17
CA THR A 141 -21.70 -11.05 2.43
C THR A 141 -22.87 -11.21 3.40
N ALA A 142 -24.11 -11.09 2.92
CA ALA A 142 -25.29 -11.28 3.74
C ALA A 142 -25.33 -12.73 4.29
N PHE A 143 -25.11 -13.71 3.43
CA PHE A 143 -25.04 -15.12 3.84
C PHE A 143 -23.94 -15.37 4.88
N ALA A 144 -22.72 -14.83 4.67
CA ALA A 144 -21.61 -14.97 5.60
C ALA A 144 -21.92 -14.32 6.97
N ALA A 145 -22.63 -13.19 6.97
CA ALA A 145 -23.07 -12.54 8.19
C ALA A 145 -24.07 -13.39 8.97
N ASP A 146 -25.08 -13.97 8.30
CA ASP A 146 -26.08 -14.83 8.93
C ASP A 146 -25.44 -16.09 9.53
N VAL A 147 -24.48 -16.71 8.83
CA VAL A 147 -23.71 -17.84 9.36
C VAL A 147 -22.88 -17.40 10.59
N ALA A 148 -22.21 -16.24 10.50
CA ALA A 148 -21.43 -15.71 11.63
C ALA A 148 -22.34 -15.47 12.87
N GLU A 149 -23.53 -14.92 12.68
CA GLU A 149 -24.50 -14.70 13.76
C GLU A 149 -24.94 -16.01 14.42
N SER A 150 -25.10 -17.07 13.64
CA SER A 150 -25.44 -18.40 14.19
C SER A 150 -24.31 -19.01 15.03
N LEU A 151 -23.05 -18.63 14.77
CA LEU A 151 -21.89 -19.16 15.48
C LEU A 151 -21.53 -18.36 16.73
N VAL A 152 -21.55 -17.03 16.66
CA VAL A 152 -21.05 -16.16 17.72
C VAL A 152 -22.14 -15.28 18.37
N GLY A 153 -23.37 -15.34 17.87
CA GLY A 153 -24.49 -14.48 18.28
C GLY A 153 -24.48 -13.13 17.57
N ALA A 154 -25.67 -12.55 17.36
CA ALA A 154 -25.87 -11.32 16.59
C ALA A 154 -25.08 -10.12 17.17
N ASP A 155 -24.97 -10.00 18.49
CA ASP A 155 -24.25 -8.92 19.17
C ASP A 155 -22.72 -8.94 18.89
N ASN A 156 -22.21 -10.06 18.43
CA ASN A 156 -20.81 -10.26 18.12
C ASN A 156 -20.48 -10.17 16.60
N VAL A 157 -21.48 -9.88 15.78
CA VAL A 157 -21.30 -9.63 14.34
C VAL A 157 -21.43 -8.15 14.03
N VAL A 158 -20.40 -7.57 13.42
CA VAL A 158 -20.41 -6.19 12.94
C VAL A 158 -20.68 -6.21 11.45
N ARG A 159 -21.90 -5.87 11.06
CA ARG A 159 -22.26 -5.65 9.65
C ARG A 159 -21.80 -4.24 9.24
N ASN A 160 -21.34 -4.08 8.01
CA ASN A 160 -20.80 -2.81 7.49
C ASN A 160 -19.57 -2.29 8.25
N LEU A 161 -18.59 -3.17 8.49
CA LEU A 161 -17.30 -2.80 9.04
C LEU A 161 -16.60 -1.83 8.08
N ASP A 162 -15.94 -0.79 8.63
CA ASP A 162 -15.13 0.12 7.83
C ASP A 162 -14.04 -0.63 7.05
N PRO A 163 -13.82 -0.27 5.77
CA PRO A 163 -12.80 -0.90 4.96
C PRO A 163 -11.39 -0.75 5.55
N SER A 164 -10.55 -1.74 5.34
CA SER A 164 -9.16 -1.75 5.80
C SER A 164 -8.20 -1.38 4.66
N MET A 165 -7.12 -0.63 4.97
CA MET A 165 -6.02 -0.40 4.05
C MET A 165 -5.05 -1.59 3.95
N GLY A 166 -5.30 -2.69 4.67
CA GLY A 166 -4.67 -3.97 4.44
C GLY A 166 -5.03 -4.55 3.07
N SER A 167 -4.31 -5.57 2.64
CA SER A 167 -4.56 -6.28 1.38
C SER A 167 -4.58 -7.78 1.63
N GLU A 168 -5.30 -8.52 0.79
CA GLU A 168 -5.51 -9.96 0.93
C GLU A 168 -5.50 -10.61 -0.45
N ASP A 169 -4.85 -11.79 -0.57
CA ASP A 169 -4.76 -12.53 -1.83
C ASP A 169 -6.09 -13.16 -2.25
N PHE A 170 -7.01 -13.36 -1.31
CA PHE A 170 -8.37 -13.78 -1.60
C PHE A 170 -9.10 -12.86 -2.61
N SER A 171 -8.63 -11.63 -2.75
CA SER A 171 -9.10 -10.68 -3.77
C SER A 171 -9.06 -11.25 -5.20
N PHE A 172 -8.11 -12.14 -5.52
CA PHE A 172 -8.05 -12.81 -6.82
C PHE A 172 -9.21 -13.80 -7.00
N MET A 173 -9.55 -14.54 -5.95
CA MET A 173 -10.68 -15.50 -6.00
C MET A 173 -12.01 -14.78 -6.19
N LEU A 174 -12.18 -13.61 -5.58
CA LEU A 174 -13.39 -12.78 -5.72
C LEU A 174 -13.59 -12.21 -7.12
N ARG A 175 -12.55 -12.15 -7.94
CA ARG A 175 -12.66 -11.78 -9.36
C ARG A 175 -13.19 -12.93 -10.22
N GLU A 176 -12.91 -14.17 -9.82
CA GLU A 176 -13.28 -15.36 -10.56
C GLU A 176 -14.64 -15.93 -10.13
N ARG A 177 -15.00 -15.75 -8.86
CA ARG A 177 -16.22 -16.31 -8.27
C ARG A 177 -16.85 -15.36 -7.26
N PRO A 178 -18.20 -15.26 -7.24
CA PRO A 178 -18.87 -14.54 -6.16
C PRO A 178 -18.52 -15.14 -4.80
N GLY A 179 -18.25 -14.28 -3.84
CA GLY A 179 -17.86 -14.66 -2.48
C GLY A 179 -17.75 -13.45 -1.57
N ALA A 180 -17.44 -13.70 -0.31
CA ALA A 180 -17.17 -12.69 0.68
C ALA A 180 -16.03 -13.12 1.61
N SER A 181 -15.19 -12.17 1.99
CA SER A 181 -14.21 -12.28 3.07
C SER A 181 -14.79 -11.64 4.32
N ALA A 182 -14.80 -12.38 5.42
CA ALA A 182 -15.13 -11.87 6.75
C ALA A 182 -13.86 -11.78 7.58
N GLY A 183 -13.63 -10.66 8.25
CA GLY A 183 -12.44 -10.43 9.05
C GLY A 183 -12.69 -10.65 10.54
N GLN A 184 -11.83 -11.45 11.19
CA GLN A 184 -11.68 -11.45 12.63
C GLN A 184 -10.39 -10.67 12.94
N LEU A 185 -10.50 -9.45 13.47
CA LEU A 185 -9.34 -8.76 14.04
C LEU A 185 -9.00 -9.42 15.38
N CYS A 186 -8.12 -10.39 15.35
CA CYS A 186 -7.51 -10.92 16.57
C CYS A 186 -6.51 -9.86 17.08
N SER A 187 -6.94 -9.01 18.02
CA SER A 187 -6.01 -8.22 18.81
C SER A 187 -5.35 -9.14 19.83
N ALA A 188 -4.30 -9.86 19.42
CA ALA A 188 -3.42 -10.54 20.36
C ALA A 188 -2.63 -9.48 21.13
N LYS A 189 -3.19 -8.97 22.23
CA LYS A 189 -2.42 -8.44 23.33
C LYS A 189 -1.80 -9.61 24.08
N THR A 190 -0.77 -10.23 23.55
CA THR A 190 0.20 -10.99 24.33
C THR A 190 1.52 -10.23 24.26
N ALA A 191 1.76 -9.48 25.31
CA ALA A 191 3.07 -8.97 25.62
C ALA A 191 3.96 -10.16 25.97
N SER A 192 4.83 -10.57 25.04
CA SER A 192 6.18 -11.09 25.31
C SER A 192 6.90 -11.29 23.98
N ALA A 193 8.03 -10.62 23.85
CA ALA A 193 9.18 -10.90 23.00
C ALA A 193 8.95 -11.33 21.53
N GLY A 194 9.06 -10.37 20.59
CA GLY A 194 9.81 -10.61 19.35
C GLY A 194 9.17 -11.50 18.32
N LYS A 195 8.08 -11.07 17.69
CA LYS A 195 7.70 -11.23 16.27
C LYS A 195 6.21 -10.89 16.13
N ARG A 196 5.89 -9.71 15.61
CA ARG A 196 4.49 -9.36 15.30
C ARG A 196 4.18 -9.86 13.90
N SER A 197 3.42 -10.93 13.76
CA SER A 197 2.66 -11.19 12.55
C SER A 197 1.24 -10.63 12.77
N ASN A 198 0.97 -9.46 12.25
CA ASN A 198 -0.38 -8.91 12.17
C ASN A 198 -1.06 -9.42 10.88
N SER A 199 -1.29 -10.71 10.78
CA SER A 199 -2.17 -11.23 9.73
C SER A 199 -3.58 -11.35 10.31
N PRO A 200 -4.59 -10.65 9.76
CA PRO A 200 -5.96 -10.93 10.12
C PRO A 200 -6.30 -12.34 9.67
N SER A 201 -6.86 -13.14 10.57
CA SER A 201 -7.43 -14.43 10.18
C SER A 201 -8.71 -14.17 9.40
N SER A 202 -8.75 -14.49 8.11
CA SER A 202 -9.91 -14.33 7.26
C SER A 202 -10.76 -15.59 7.29
N ILE A 203 -12.07 -15.44 7.47
CA ILE A 203 -13.06 -16.49 7.22
C ILE A 203 -13.56 -16.30 5.80
N ILE A 204 -13.39 -17.32 4.96
CA ILE A 204 -13.74 -17.28 3.54
C ILE A 204 -15.08 -17.97 3.35
N ALA A 205 -16.04 -17.30 2.75
CA ALA A 205 -17.28 -17.87 2.27
C ALA A 205 -17.32 -17.77 0.73
N LEU A 206 -17.31 -18.90 0.05
CA LEU A 206 -17.57 -19.01 -1.39
C LEU A 206 -19.02 -19.44 -1.59
N ALA A 207 -19.69 -18.92 -2.63
CA ALA A 207 -20.99 -19.42 -3.03
C ALA A 207 -20.88 -20.89 -3.49
N PRO A 208 -21.84 -21.75 -3.14
CA PRO A 208 -21.93 -23.08 -3.77
C PRO A 208 -22.13 -22.90 -5.27
N ALA A 209 -21.53 -23.83 -6.05
CA ALA A 209 -21.60 -23.86 -7.51
C ALA A 209 -23.04 -23.98 -8.02
#